data_b76d8b14c80769c15b6f1671d134a9bf
#
_entry.id   b76d8b14c80769c15b6f1671d134a9bf
#
_cell.length_a   1.000
_cell.length_b   1.000
_cell.length_c   1.000
_cell.angle_alpha   90.00
_cell.angle_beta   90.00
_cell.angle_gamma   90.00
#
_symmetry.space_group_name_H-M   'P 1'
#
loop_
_entity.id
_entity.type
_entity.pdbx_description
1 polymer ?
#
loop_
_entity_poly.entity_id
_entity_poly.type
_entity_poly.pdbx_seq_one_letter_code
_entity_poly.pdbx_strand_id
1 'polypeptide(L)'
;MAQALGDAGLGTLLFDLLTAEEEVDRANVFAVEPLARRLAEVTRWLWRHTDVPVCYFGASTGAAAALWAAADLARAGEGDIPAVVSRGGRPDLAGPRLPEVTAPTLLIVGGLDETVLDLNRQAAERLACENRLAVVPGATHLFEEPGTLEAVADLACAWFTGHLTPRSA
;
A
#
# COMPACT_ATOMS: atom_id res chain seq x y z
N MET A 1 9.53 -7.88 6.85
CA MET A 1 8.55 -6.76 6.86
C MET A 1 7.61 -6.84 8.06
N ALA A 2 6.73 -7.84 8.19
CA ALA A 2 5.81 -7.93 9.35
C ALA A 2 6.53 -7.89 10.71
N GLN A 3 7.68 -8.57 10.84
CA GLN A 3 8.49 -8.51 12.05
C GLN A 3 8.97 -7.08 12.35
N ALA A 4 9.49 -6.35 11.36
CA ALA A 4 9.97 -4.98 11.56
C ALA A 4 8.84 -4.02 11.97
N LEU A 5 7.65 -4.17 11.39
CA LEU A 5 6.47 -3.42 11.80
C LEU A 5 6.07 -3.76 13.24
N GLY A 6 6.10 -5.05 13.62
CA GLY A 6 5.84 -5.50 15.00
C GLY A 6 6.83 -4.93 16.02
N ASP A 7 8.12 -4.90 15.68
CA ASP A 7 9.18 -4.31 16.52
C ASP A 7 9.00 -2.79 16.68
N ALA A 8 8.36 -2.13 15.71
CA ALA A 8 7.94 -0.72 15.78
C ALA A 8 6.60 -0.50 16.51
N GLY A 9 6.01 -1.54 17.12
CA GLY A 9 4.75 -1.45 17.87
C GLY A 9 3.48 -1.47 17.02
N LEU A 10 3.60 -1.84 15.72
CA LEU A 10 2.48 -1.92 14.79
C LEU A 10 1.99 -3.36 14.67
N GLY A 11 0.73 -3.61 15.01
CA GLY A 11 0.08 -4.89 14.74
C GLY A 11 -0.04 -5.14 13.23
N THR A 12 0.12 -6.39 12.77
CA THR A 12 0.01 -6.73 11.35
C THR A 12 -0.98 -7.86 11.13
N LEU A 13 -1.84 -7.69 10.13
CA LEU A 13 -2.67 -8.75 9.57
C LEU A 13 -2.18 -9.02 8.14
N LEU A 14 -1.63 -10.21 7.91
CA LEU A 14 -1.13 -10.64 6.61
C LEU A 14 -2.06 -11.71 6.03
N PHE A 15 -2.53 -11.50 4.81
CA PHE A 15 -3.41 -12.45 4.11
C PHE A 15 -3.29 -12.30 2.60
N ASP A 16 -3.63 -13.36 1.88
CA ASP A 16 -3.67 -13.35 0.43
C ASP A 16 -5.02 -12.84 -0.07
N LEU A 17 -4.99 -11.97 -1.10
CA LEU A 17 -6.20 -11.42 -1.71
C LEU A 17 -6.87 -12.39 -2.69
N LEU A 18 -6.17 -13.44 -3.10
CA LEU A 18 -6.68 -14.52 -3.95
C LEU A 18 -6.54 -15.86 -3.23
N THR A 19 -7.44 -16.78 -3.53
CA THR A 19 -7.24 -18.19 -3.18
C THR A 19 -6.27 -18.84 -4.17
N ALA A 20 -5.70 -20.01 -3.80
CA ALA A 20 -4.81 -20.76 -4.66
C ALA A 20 -5.47 -21.15 -6.00
N GLU A 21 -6.78 -21.43 -6.00
CA GLU A 21 -7.52 -21.72 -7.22
C GLU A 21 -7.68 -20.49 -8.12
N GLU A 22 -7.88 -19.32 -7.53
CA GLU A 22 -8.04 -18.06 -8.27
C GLU A 22 -6.72 -17.57 -8.89
N GLU A 23 -5.58 -17.83 -8.24
CA GLU A 23 -4.25 -17.46 -8.75
C GLU A 23 -3.85 -18.21 -10.02
N VAL A 24 -4.47 -19.36 -10.31
CA VAL A 24 -4.22 -20.13 -11.54
C VAL A 24 -4.53 -19.28 -12.78
N ASP A 25 -5.57 -18.46 -12.72
CA ASP A 25 -5.86 -17.49 -13.77
C ASP A 25 -5.13 -16.17 -13.51
N ARG A 26 -4.09 -15.92 -14.31
CA ARG A 26 -3.32 -14.67 -14.21
C ARG A 26 -4.14 -13.40 -14.40
N ALA A 27 -5.30 -13.46 -15.03
CA ALA A 27 -6.18 -12.31 -15.16
C ALA A 27 -6.66 -11.83 -13.77
N ASN A 28 -6.89 -12.73 -12.84
CA ASN A 28 -7.30 -12.40 -11.48
C ASN A 28 -6.22 -11.62 -10.72
N VAL A 29 -4.93 -11.92 -10.96
CA VAL A 29 -3.81 -11.22 -10.31
C VAL A 29 -3.78 -9.73 -10.64
N PHE A 30 -4.29 -9.35 -11.81
CA PHE A 30 -4.34 -7.96 -12.29
C PHE A 30 -5.74 -7.34 -12.19
N ALA A 31 -6.73 -8.09 -11.72
CA ALA A 31 -8.09 -7.60 -11.52
C ALA A 31 -8.19 -6.79 -10.21
N VAL A 32 -7.69 -5.54 -10.23
CA VAL A 32 -7.52 -4.72 -9.03
C VAL A 32 -8.83 -4.45 -8.28
N GLU A 33 -9.94 -4.21 -8.99
CA GLU A 33 -11.23 -3.91 -8.35
C GLU A 33 -11.74 -5.06 -7.45
N PRO A 34 -11.76 -6.34 -7.85
CA PRO A 34 -12.09 -7.45 -6.96
C PRO A 34 -11.14 -7.57 -5.77
N LEU A 35 -9.82 -7.37 -5.98
CA LEU A 35 -8.82 -7.41 -4.91
C LEU A 35 -9.06 -6.29 -3.89
N ALA A 36 -9.31 -5.07 -4.36
CA ALA A 36 -9.62 -3.92 -3.52
C ALA A 36 -10.89 -4.13 -2.69
N ARG A 37 -11.93 -4.73 -3.30
CA ARG A 37 -13.18 -5.05 -2.61
C ARG A 37 -12.94 -6.01 -1.44
N ARG A 38 -12.16 -7.08 -1.63
CA ARG A 38 -11.78 -8.02 -0.57
C ARG A 38 -11.02 -7.33 0.55
N LEU A 39 -10.05 -6.49 0.20
CA LEU A 39 -9.30 -5.72 1.19
C LEU A 39 -10.23 -4.81 2.01
N ALA A 40 -11.16 -4.12 1.37
CA ALA A 40 -12.15 -3.29 2.04
C ALA A 40 -13.10 -4.11 2.94
N GLU A 41 -13.48 -5.32 2.54
CA GLU A 41 -14.29 -6.23 3.37
C GLU A 41 -13.54 -6.65 4.65
N VAL A 42 -12.24 -7.00 4.54
CA VAL A 42 -11.41 -7.31 5.70
C VAL A 42 -11.24 -6.08 6.59
N THR A 43 -11.08 -4.90 6.01
CA THR A 43 -11.00 -3.64 6.76
C THR A 43 -12.27 -3.35 7.54
N ARG A 44 -13.44 -3.50 6.92
CA ARG A 44 -14.73 -3.38 7.61
C ARG A 44 -14.89 -4.41 8.74
N TRP A 45 -14.38 -5.62 8.52
CA TRP A 45 -14.37 -6.63 9.58
C TRP A 45 -13.49 -6.21 10.74
N LEU A 46 -12.26 -5.70 10.49
CA LEU A 46 -11.38 -5.16 11.53
C LEU A 46 -12.04 -4.03 12.31
N TRP A 47 -12.63 -3.04 11.65
CA TRP A 47 -13.30 -1.91 12.30
C TRP A 47 -14.48 -2.31 13.18
N ARG A 48 -15.12 -3.48 12.93
CA ARG A 48 -16.16 -4.00 13.82
C ARG A 48 -15.60 -4.73 15.05
N HIS A 49 -14.33 -5.09 15.05
CA HIS A 49 -13.70 -5.90 16.11
C HIS A 49 -12.62 -5.16 16.88
N THR A 50 -12.21 -3.98 16.44
CA THR A 50 -11.15 -3.19 17.08
C THR A 50 -11.33 -1.71 16.75
N ASP A 51 -10.94 -0.86 17.71
CA ASP A 51 -10.93 0.61 17.54
C ASP A 51 -9.56 1.13 17.06
N VAL A 52 -8.62 0.24 16.73
CA VAL A 52 -7.30 0.68 16.25
C VAL A 52 -7.37 1.15 14.79
N PRO A 53 -6.62 2.20 14.43
CA PRO A 53 -6.54 2.65 13.05
C PRO A 53 -5.89 1.59 12.15
N VAL A 54 -6.41 1.44 10.92
CA VAL A 54 -5.95 0.45 9.93
C VAL A 54 -5.23 1.17 8.81
N CYS A 55 -3.93 0.87 8.63
CA CYS A 55 -3.13 1.32 7.49
C CYS A 55 -2.92 0.18 6.48
N TYR A 56 -2.58 0.54 5.26
CA TYR A 56 -2.33 -0.45 4.22
C TYR A 56 -0.85 -0.52 3.82
N PHE A 57 -0.34 -1.75 3.72
CA PHE A 57 0.92 -2.05 3.07
C PHE A 57 0.67 -2.99 1.89
N GLY A 58 0.91 -2.52 0.68
CA GLY A 58 0.73 -3.31 -0.53
C GLY A 58 2.02 -3.45 -1.35
N ALA A 59 2.20 -4.61 -1.99
CA ALA A 59 3.30 -4.85 -2.91
C ALA A 59 2.77 -5.16 -4.32
N SER A 60 3.47 -4.72 -5.36
CA SER A 60 3.10 -4.96 -6.76
C SER A 60 1.62 -4.62 -7.02
N THR A 61 0.80 -5.56 -7.52
CA THR A 61 -0.65 -5.37 -7.71
C THR A 61 -1.40 -5.11 -6.40
N GLY A 62 -0.93 -5.67 -5.27
CA GLY A 62 -1.51 -5.41 -3.95
C GLY A 62 -1.45 -3.94 -3.53
N ALA A 63 -0.47 -3.18 -4.03
CA ALA A 63 -0.41 -1.74 -3.82
C ALA A 63 -1.54 -0.99 -4.55
N ALA A 64 -1.87 -1.40 -5.77
CA ALA A 64 -3.00 -0.85 -6.49
C ALA A 64 -4.33 -1.17 -5.78
N ALA A 65 -4.49 -2.40 -5.29
CA ALA A 65 -5.66 -2.79 -4.50
C ALA A 65 -5.79 -1.96 -3.20
N ALA A 66 -4.68 -1.67 -2.53
CA ALA A 66 -4.65 -0.83 -1.34
C ALA A 66 -5.10 0.62 -1.63
N LEU A 67 -4.58 1.23 -2.69
CA LEU A 67 -4.96 2.59 -3.11
C LEU A 67 -6.44 2.66 -3.52
N TRP A 68 -6.90 1.68 -4.30
CA TRP A 68 -8.30 1.60 -4.73
C TRP A 68 -9.24 1.42 -3.54
N ALA A 69 -8.94 0.49 -2.62
CA ALA A 69 -9.75 0.25 -1.43
C ALA A 69 -9.81 1.49 -0.52
N ALA A 70 -8.69 2.18 -0.32
CA ALA A 70 -8.65 3.41 0.47
C ALA A 70 -9.55 4.52 -0.13
N ALA A 71 -9.49 4.71 -1.46
CA ALA A 71 -10.34 5.65 -2.17
C ALA A 71 -11.84 5.30 -2.06
N ASP A 72 -12.18 4.01 -2.25
CA ASP A 72 -13.58 3.58 -2.21
C ASP A 72 -14.19 3.69 -0.80
N LEU A 73 -13.44 3.37 0.26
CA LEU A 73 -13.90 3.52 1.66
C LEU A 73 -14.13 4.99 2.02
N ALA A 74 -13.19 5.88 1.67
CA ALA A 74 -13.32 7.31 1.90
C ALA A 74 -14.52 7.89 1.13
N ARG A 75 -14.66 7.55 -0.15
CA ARG A 75 -15.77 7.99 -0.99
C ARG A 75 -17.14 7.51 -0.47
N ALA A 76 -17.19 6.32 0.10
CA ALA A 76 -18.40 5.78 0.72
C ALA A 76 -18.72 6.42 2.10
N GLY A 77 -17.80 7.21 2.66
CA GLY A 77 -17.95 7.79 4.00
C GLY A 77 -17.89 6.74 5.12
N GLU A 78 -17.29 5.58 4.84
CA GLU A 78 -17.21 4.47 5.80
C GLU A 78 -16.05 4.62 6.78
N GLY A 79 -15.04 5.40 6.44
CA GLY A 79 -13.86 5.68 7.25
C GLY A 79 -12.61 5.95 6.41
N ASP A 80 -11.60 6.53 7.03
CA ASP A 80 -10.34 6.88 6.37
C ASP A 80 -9.24 5.89 6.71
N ILE A 81 -8.37 5.65 5.75
CA ILE A 81 -7.11 4.92 5.94
C ILE A 81 -6.02 5.96 6.26
N PRO A 82 -5.42 5.93 7.47
CA PRO A 82 -4.47 6.95 7.90
C PRO A 82 -3.20 7.02 7.05
N ALA A 83 -2.76 5.89 6.47
CA ALA A 83 -1.60 5.85 5.59
C ALA A 83 -1.59 4.62 4.69
N VAL A 84 -1.02 4.76 3.50
CA VAL A 84 -0.73 3.67 2.57
C VAL A 84 0.76 3.63 2.26
N VAL A 85 1.35 2.43 2.26
CA VAL A 85 2.69 2.17 1.75
C VAL A 85 2.60 1.21 0.57
N SER A 86 3.17 1.62 -0.54
CA SER A 86 3.31 0.85 -1.78
C SER A 86 4.77 0.44 -1.96
N ARG A 87 5.09 -0.85 -1.97
CA ARG A 87 6.43 -1.37 -2.24
C ARG A 87 6.51 -2.00 -3.63
N GLY A 88 7.34 -1.47 -4.53
CA GLY A 88 7.44 -1.93 -5.91
C GLY A 88 6.07 -2.02 -6.57
N GLY A 89 5.18 -1.09 -6.23
CA GLY A 89 3.77 -1.14 -6.57
C GLY A 89 3.48 -0.82 -8.02
N ARG A 90 2.32 -1.28 -8.49
CA ARG A 90 1.71 -0.94 -9.76
C ARG A 90 0.52 0.01 -9.55
N PRO A 91 0.78 1.25 -9.04
CA PRO A 91 -0.30 2.20 -8.76
C PRO A 91 -1.06 2.62 -10.03
N ASP A 92 -0.45 2.49 -11.21
CA ASP A 92 -1.08 2.70 -12.49
C ASP A 92 -2.35 1.85 -12.68
N LEU A 93 -2.39 0.65 -12.10
CA LEU A 93 -3.56 -0.23 -12.14
C LEU A 93 -4.75 0.30 -11.30
N ALA A 94 -4.51 1.21 -10.35
CA ALA A 94 -5.55 1.93 -9.64
C ALA A 94 -5.97 3.23 -10.36
N GLY A 95 -5.56 3.40 -11.60
CA GLY A 95 -5.64 4.62 -12.38
C GLY A 95 -6.90 5.49 -12.20
N PRO A 96 -8.13 4.97 -12.30
CA PRO A 96 -9.34 5.76 -12.11
C PRO A 96 -9.51 6.33 -10.69
N ARG A 97 -8.92 5.65 -9.69
CA ARG A 97 -9.06 5.99 -8.27
C ARG A 97 -7.94 6.88 -7.71
N LEU A 98 -6.81 7.02 -8.39
CA LEU A 98 -5.68 7.79 -7.89
C LEU A 98 -6.06 9.22 -7.44
N PRO A 99 -6.85 9.99 -8.19
CA PRO A 99 -7.26 11.34 -7.75
C PRO A 99 -8.23 11.34 -6.55
N GLU A 100 -8.84 10.18 -6.26
CA GLU A 100 -9.82 10.04 -5.16
C GLU A 100 -9.17 9.54 -3.86
N VAL A 101 -7.89 9.15 -3.90
CA VAL A 101 -7.14 8.70 -2.71
C VAL A 101 -6.92 9.88 -1.79
N THR A 102 -7.44 9.80 -0.57
CA THR A 102 -7.23 10.81 0.50
C THR A 102 -6.11 10.40 1.45
N ALA A 103 -5.81 9.11 1.53
CA ALA A 103 -4.79 8.55 2.42
C ALA A 103 -3.38 9.01 2.04
N PRO A 104 -2.60 9.58 2.97
CA PRO A 104 -1.17 9.84 2.77
C PRO A 104 -0.45 8.59 2.25
N THR A 105 0.25 8.71 1.14
CA THR A 105 0.78 7.57 0.39
C THR A 105 2.30 7.64 0.22
N LEU A 106 3.00 6.59 0.65
CA LEU A 106 4.42 6.39 0.36
C LEU A 106 4.60 5.37 -0.76
N LEU A 107 5.25 5.79 -1.84
CA LEU A 107 5.62 4.94 -2.98
C LEU A 107 7.10 4.58 -2.85
N ILE A 108 7.43 3.30 -2.59
CA ILE A 108 8.81 2.81 -2.47
C ILE A 108 9.14 1.97 -3.70
N VAL A 109 10.18 2.33 -4.43
CA VAL A 109 10.56 1.66 -5.68
C VAL A 109 12.05 1.38 -5.70
N GLY A 110 12.43 0.22 -6.25
CA GLY A 110 13.82 -0.12 -6.49
C GLY A 110 14.43 0.74 -7.60
N GLY A 111 15.64 1.26 -7.37
CA GLY A 111 16.33 2.15 -8.32
C GLY A 111 16.69 1.47 -9.64
N LEU A 112 16.75 0.14 -9.68
CA LEU A 112 17.00 -0.65 -10.89
C LEU A 112 15.72 -1.12 -11.59
N ASP A 113 14.54 -0.86 -11.01
CA ASP A 113 13.24 -1.17 -11.62
C ASP A 113 12.71 0.07 -12.35
N GLU A 114 13.38 0.46 -13.44
CA GLU A 114 13.12 1.70 -14.17
C GLU A 114 11.68 1.82 -14.64
N THR A 115 11.11 0.74 -15.16
CA THR A 115 9.72 0.73 -15.66
C THR A 115 8.73 1.02 -14.54
N VAL A 116 8.86 0.36 -13.40
CA VAL A 116 7.97 0.58 -12.23
C VAL A 116 8.23 1.96 -11.62
N LEU A 117 9.48 2.45 -11.65
CA LEU A 117 9.82 3.78 -11.18
C LEU A 117 9.08 4.87 -11.99
N ASP A 118 9.04 4.74 -13.31
CA ASP A 118 8.32 5.69 -14.16
C ASP A 118 6.81 5.64 -13.95
N LEU A 119 6.24 4.45 -13.77
CA LEU A 119 4.82 4.27 -13.43
C LEU A 119 4.47 4.92 -12.08
N ASN A 120 5.37 4.82 -11.10
CA ASN A 120 5.18 5.43 -9.78
C ASN A 120 5.33 6.96 -9.82
N ARG A 121 6.23 7.53 -10.66
CA ARG A 121 6.31 8.97 -10.89
C ARG A 121 5.00 9.53 -11.45
N GLN A 122 4.47 8.89 -12.49
CA GLN A 122 3.19 9.28 -13.09
C GLN A 122 2.01 9.15 -12.11
N ALA A 123 2.02 8.12 -11.27
CA ALA A 123 0.99 7.95 -10.25
C ALA A 123 1.08 9.02 -9.16
N ALA A 124 2.30 9.38 -8.73
CA ALA A 124 2.52 10.44 -7.74
C ALA A 124 1.95 11.81 -8.20
N GLU A 125 2.06 12.12 -9.50
CA GLU A 125 1.47 13.33 -10.09
C GLU A 125 -0.07 13.32 -10.08
N ARG A 126 -0.69 12.14 -10.04
CA ARG A 126 -2.14 11.97 -10.08
C ARG A 126 -2.77 11.85 -8.69
N LEU A 127 -1.98 11.50 -7.66
CA LEU A 127 -2.43 11.47 -6.29
C LEU A 127 -2.66 12.90 -5.78
N ALA A 128 -3.89 13.18 -5.31
CA ALA A 128 -4.23 14.48 -4.73
C ALA A 128 -3.87 14.59 -3.24
N CYS A 129 -3.59 13.46 -2.59
CA CYS A 129 -3.18 13.41 -1.18
C CYS A 129 -1.69 13.73 -0.99
N GLU A 130 -1.29 13.91 0.28
CA GLU A 130 0.13 13.92 0.65
C GLU A 130 0.78 12.64 0.14
N ASN A 131 1.81 12.77 -0.70
CA ASN A 131 2.51 11.59 -1.20
C ASN A 131 4.03 11.82 -1.29
N ARG A 132 4.77 10.71 -1.23
CA ARG A 132 6.22 10.72 -1.35
C ARG A 132 6.68 9.52 -2.19
N LEU A 133 7.55 9.77 -3.15
CA LEU A 133 8.28 8.72 -3.86
C LEU A 133 9.67 8.55 -3.22
N ALA A 134 9.94 7.35 -2.74
CA ALA A 134 11.24 6.95 -2.18
C ALA A 134 11.87 5.89 -3.08
N VAL A 135 13.07 6.18 -3.59
CA VAL A 135 13.84 5.25 -4.41
C VAL A 135 14.89 4.57 -3.54
N VAL A 136 14.93 3.23 -3.54
CA VAL A 136 15.96 2.45 -2.87
C VAL A 136 17.09 2.15 -3.87
N PRO A 137 18.25 2.78 -3.72
CA PRO A 137 19.36 2.62 -4.68
C PRO A 137 19.81 1.16 -4.75
N GLY A 138 20.08 0.66 -5.97
CA GLY A 138 20.56 -0.70 -6.19
C GLY A 138 19.54 -1.81 -6.02
N ALA A 139 18.32 -1.51 -5.61
CA ALA A 139 17.26 -2.51 -5.49
C ALA A 139 16.58 -2.79 -6.83
N THR A 140 16.33 -4.07 -7.09
CA THR A 140 15.43 -4.54 -8.15
C THR A 140 13.97 -4.57 -7.69
N HIS A 141 13.06 -5.12 -8.51
CA HIS A 141 11.63 -5.19 -8.19
C HIS A 141 11.31 -5.94 -6.88
N LEU A 142 12.06 -7.01 -6.59
CA LEU A 142 11.80 -7.87 -5.43
C LEU A 142 12.52 -7.42 -4.17
N PHE A 143 13.49 -6.50 -4.27
CA PHE A 143 14.31 -6.04 -3.15
C PHE A 143 15.08 -7.19 -2.50
N GLU A 144 15.69 -8.07 -3.32
CA GLU A 144 16.46 -9.23 -2.87
C GLU A 144 17.92 -8.88 -2.53
N GLU A 145 18.36 -7.71 -2.91
CA GLU A 145 19.73 -7.25 -2.65
C GLU A 145 19.93 -6.94 -1.16
N PRO A 146 21.12 -7.23 -0.61
CA PRO A 146 21.40 -7.03 0.81
C PRO A 146 21.08 -5.60 1.27
N GLY A 147 20.32 -5.47 2.37
CA GLY A 147 19.97 -4.20 2.98
C GLY A 147 18.77 -3.46 2.33
N THR A 148 18.30 -3.90 1.16
CA THR A 148 17.23 -3.20 0.44
C THR A 148 15.86 -3.40 1.09
N LEU A 149 15.59 -4.61 1.60
CA LEU A 149 14.34 -4.91 2.31
C LEU A 149 14.29 -4.24 3.69
N GLU A 150 15.43 -4.11 4.35
CA GLU A 150 15.58 -3.36 5.58
C GLU A 150 15.29 -1.87 5.35
N ALA A 151 15.84 -1.29 4.27
CA ALA A 151 15.54 0.10 3.90
C ALA A 151 14.03 0.33 3.63
N VAL A 152 13.36 -0.63 2.99
CA VAL A 152 11.89 -0.59 2.81
C VAL A 152 11.19 -0.62 4.16
N ALA A 153 11.64 -1.48 5.09
CA ALA A 153 11.04 -1.59 6.42
C ALA A 153 11.17 -0.29 7.21
N ASP A 154 12.33 0.32 7.21
CA ASP A 154 12.59 1.60 7.89
C ASP A 154 11.71 2.72 7.34
N LEU A 155 11.61 2.82 6.01
CA LEU A 155 10.75 3.79 5.35
C LEU A 155 9.27 3.58 5.69
N ALA A 156 8.80 2.34 5.69
CA ALA A 156 7.42 2.01 6.00
C ALA A 156 7.08 2.27 7.48
N CYS A 157 7.96 1.86 8.42
CA CYS A 157 7.80 2.12 9.84
C CYS A 157 7.74 3.62 10.12
N ALA A 158 8.66 4.40 9.56
CA ALA A 158 8.68 5.86 9.73
C ALA A 158 7.40 6.52 9.17
N TRP A 159 6.92 6.05 8.01
CA TRP A 159 5.70 6.58 7.39
C TRP A 159 4.46 6.30 8.26
N PHE A 160 4.27 5.05 8.67
CA PHE A 160 3.11 4.68 9.48
C PHE A 160 3.12 5.35 10.85
N THR A 161 4.25 5.34 11.57
CA THR A 161 4.34 5.99 12.89
C THR A 161 4.08 7.49 12.81
N GLY A 162 4.58 8.14 11.76
CA GLY A 162 4.36 9.57 11.52
C GLY A 162 2.90 9.94 11.27
N HIS A 163 2.11 9.04 10.67
CA HIS A 163 0.71 9.30 10.34
C HIS A 163 -0.29 8.71 11.35
N LEU A 164 0.15 7.79 12.21
CA LEU A 164 -0.66 7.23 13.30
C LEU A 164 -0.56 8.03 14.60
N THR A 165 0.48 8.85 14.76
CA THR A 165 0.59 9.74 15.91
C THR A 165 -0.40 10.89 15.75
N PRO A 166 -1.25 11.21 16.76
CA PRO A 166 -2.09 12.40 16.70
C PRO A 166 -1.22 13.61 16.41
N ARG A 167 -1.52 14.34 15.32
CA ARG A 167 -0.87 15.64 15.08
C ARG A 167 -1.25 16.54 16.26
N SER A 168 -0.26 16.92 17.08
CA SER A 168 -0.48 17.91 18.13
C SER A 168 -1.01 19.17 17.47
N ALA A 169 -2.20 19.59 17.90
CA ALA A 169 -2.84 20.82 17.42
C ALA A 169 -2.06 22.06 17.81
#